data_5b914d909615f8242a952b159e436729
#
_entry.id   5b914d909615f8242a952b159e436729
#
_cell.length_a   1.000
_cell.length_b   1.000
_cell.length_c   1.000
_cell.angle_alpha   90.00
_cell.angle_beta   90.00
_cell.angle_gamma   90.00
#
_symmetry.space_group_name_H-M   'P 1'
#
loop_
_entity.id
_entity.type
_entity.pdbx_description
1 polymer ?
#
loop_
_entity_poly.entity_id
_entity_poly.type
_entity_poly.pdbx_seq_one_letter_code
_entity_poly.pdbx_strand_id
1 'polypeptide(L)'
;MSVMRFSSLFTSLLAVLMVASFENPGSTSYGLNPSDASWITWEQQAFGHFLKKFQTRESLYKKNLKKRIAQQISQYKTGLKANYIDNLPELIVHESKKYGYDPLLLTAVIITESSFNNWARSNRGAHGLMQIRPATGRELAAEVRVQWQGTPSLYDPEINIILGAYYLNKLFLRFGDLGLALEAYNHGPSRLKGYLKKGHRPKRYSRQVFKKYSSLLSSQI
;
A
#
# COMPACT_ATOMS: atom_id res chain seq x y z
N MET A 1 14.07 -9.61 -7.52
CA MET A 1 14.44 -8.49 -8.38
C MET A 1 13.80 -7.22 -7.83
N SER A 2 14.63 -6.29 -7.51
CA SER A 2 14.43 -5.07 -6.74
C SER A 2 13.53 -4.09 -7.50
N VAL A 3 12.33 -3.78 -7.00
CA VAL A 3 11.61 -2.59 -7.43
C VAL A 3 11.92 -1.49 -6.42
N MET A 4 12.79 -0.65 -6.89
CA MET A 4 13.53 0.40 -6.23
C MET A 4 12.65 1.44 -5.54
N ARG A 5 13.06 1.75 -4.31
CA ARG A 5 12.82 3.01 -3.61
C ARG A 5 13.42 4.18 -4.39
N PHE A 6 12.75 4.65 -5.46
CA PHE A 6 13.26 5.74 -6.30
C PHE A 6 12.78 7.14 -5.90
N SER A 7 11.84 7.30 -4.95
CA SER A 7 11.24 8.61 -4.71
C SER A 7 11.93 9.48 -3.66
N SER A 8 12.70 8.92 -2.72
CA SER A 8 13.34 9.73 -1.66
C SER A 8 14.84 10.01 -1.91
N LEU A 9 15.51 9.15 -2.68
CA LEU A 9 16.94 9.33 -2.98
C LEU A 9 17.19 10.34 -4.10
N PHE A 10 16.26 10.46 -5.08
CA PHE A 10 16.44 11.41 -6.19
C PHE A 10 16.21 12.87 -5.77
N THR A 11 15.27 13.12 -4.85
CA THR A 11 15.08 14.47 -4.30
C THR A 11 16.22 14.89 -3.38
N SER A 12 16.84 13.95 -2.66
CA SER A 12 18.00 14.23 -1.81
C SER A 12 19.28 14.46 -2.64
N LEU A 13 19.48 13.73 -3.74
CA LEU A 13 20.68 13.84 -4.56
C LEU A 13 20.73 15.15 -5.36
N LEU A 14 19.57 15.61 -5.88
CA LEU A 14 19.50 16.91 -6.59
C LEU A 14 19.59 18.10 -5.62
N ALA A 15 19.03 18.01 -4.42
CA ALA A 15 19.20 19.03 -3.39
C ALA A 15 20.65 19.12 -2.91
N VAL A 16 21.35 17.99 -2.78
CA VAL A 16 22.77 17.95 -2.41
C VAL A 16 23.66 18.52 -3.53
N LEU A 17 23.35 18.29 -4.79
CA LEU A 17 24.10 18.89 -5.91
C LEU A 17 23.90 20.40 -6.01
N MET A 18 22.74 20.95 -5.65
CA MET A 18 22.51 22.39 -5.60
C MET A 18 23.22 23.08 -4.43
N VAL A 19 23.31 22.42 -3.25
CA VAL A 19 23.99 22.98 -2.07
C VAL A 19 25.52 22.89 -2.22
N ALA A 20 26.05 21.81 -2.81
CA ALA A 20 27.49 21.64 -3.01
C ALA A 20 28.11 22.66 -3.98
N SER A 21 27.29 23.31 -4.82
CA SER A 21 27.77 24.37 -5.71
C SER A 21 27.95 25.73 -5.01
N PHE A 22 27.48 25.87 -3.78
CA PHE A 22 27.52 27.13 -3.02
C PHE A 22 28.61 27.19 -1.94
N GLU A 23 29.29 26.10 -1.63
CA GLU A 23 30.22 26.04 -0.49
C GLU A 23 31.68 25.75 -0.87
N ASN A 24 32.14 26.10 -2.07
CA ASN A 24 33.56 25.94 -2.38
C ASN A 24 34.23 27.30 -2.70
N PRO A 25 34.78 28.00 -1.70
CA PRO A 25 35.39 29.32 -1.88
C PRO A 25 36.81 29.28 -2.50
N GLY A 26 37.21 28.17 -3.14
CA GLY A 26 38.56 27.97 -3.67
C GLY A 26 38.66 27.59 -5.13
N SER A 27 37.60 27.55 -5.92
CA SER A 27 37.66 27.27 -7.35
C SER A 27 37.83 28.58 -8.14
N THR A 28 38.95 28.69 -8.85
CA THR A 28 39.23 29.71 -9.85
C THR A 28 38.01 30.11 -10.65
N SER A 29 37.60 31.36 -10.51
CA SER A 29 36.51 31.98 -11.24
C SER A 29 36.77 31.90 -12.77
N TYR A 30 36.15 30.91 -13.42
CA TYR A 30 35.81 31.10 -14.83
C TYR A 30 34.79 32.25 -14.83
N GLY A 31 35.17 33.36 -15.48
CA GLY A 31 34.43 34.60 -15.50
C GLY A 31 33.01 34.45 -16.10
N LEU A 32 32.12 33.87 -15.33
CA LEU A 32 30.69 33.84 -15.62
C LEU A 32 30.12 35.15 -15.10
N ASN A 33 29.77 36.02 -16.02
CA ASN A 33 29.12 37.28 -15.72
C ASN A 33 27.82 37.03 -14.96
N PRO A 34 27.58 37.63 -13.77
CA PRO A 34 26.30 37.43 -13.02
C PRO A 34 25.06 37.81 -13.82
N SER A 35 25.20 38.49 -14.97
CA SER A 35 24.12 38.82 -15.90
C SER A 35 23.66 37.63 -16.77
N ASP A 36 24.45 36.54 -16.84
CA ASP A 36 24.09 35.34 -17.62
C ASP A 36 23.25 34.31 -16.86
N ALA A 37 22.46 34.74 -15.88
CA ALA A 37 21.55 33.92 -15.14
C ALA A 37 20.38 33.31 -15.96
N SER A 38 20.37 33.53 -17.29
CA SER A 38 19.38 32.98 -18.21
C SER A 38 19.36 31.44 -18.23
N TRP A 39 20.52 30.77 -18.01
CA TRP A 39 20.58 29.29 -17.91
C TRP A 39 19.95 28.74 -16.62
N ILE A 40 20.04 29.47 -15.50
CA ILE A 40 19.39 29.10 -14.25
C ILE A 40 17.89 29.13 -14.43
N THR A 41 17.35 30.10 -15.14
CA THR A 41 15.92 30.27 -15.37
C THR A 41 15.32 29.17 -16.25
N TRP A 42 16.03 28.77 -17.34
CA TRP A 42 15.53 27.70 -18.19
C TRP A 42 15.60 26.32 -17.52
N GLU A 43 16.65 26.04 -16.73
CA GLU A 43 16.72 24.80 -15.94
C GLU A 43 15.63 24.74 -14.90
N GLN A 44 15.36 25.83 -14.18
CA GLN A 44 14.26 25.90 -13.23
C GLN A 44 12.90 25.72 -13.92
N GLN A 45 12.70 26.31 -15.08
CA GLN A 45 11.47 26.14 -15.86
C GLN A 45 11.35 24.71 -16.41
N ALA A 46 12.42 24.12 -16.93
CA ALA A 46 12.44 22.76 -17.43
C ALA A 46 12.17 21.76 -16.30
N PHE A 47 12.80 21.97 -15.13
CA PHE A 47 12.57 21.15 -13.95
C PHE A 47 11.14 21.30 -13.41
N GLY A 48 10.61 22.54 -13.37
CA GLY A 48 9.22 22.79 -13.00
C GLY A 48 8.23 22.13 -13.96
N HIS A 49 8.50 22.19 -15.27
CA HIS A 49 7.69 21.49 -16.27
C HIS A 49 7.76 19.96 -16.11
N PHE A 50 8.96 19.42 -15.87
CA PHE A 50 9.15 17.99 -15.60
C PHE A 50 8.39 17.55 -14.35
N LEU A 51 8.51 18.29 -13.23
CA LEU A 51 7.77 18.00 -12.00
C LEU A 51 6.26 18.05 -12.22
N LYS A 52 5.77 19.06 -12.92
CA LYS A 52 4.33 19.19 -13.24
C LYS A 52 3.84 18.00 -14.07
N LYS A 53 4.61 17.60 -15.09
CA LYS A 53 4.28 16.43 -15.93
C LYS A 53 4.30 15.12 -15.12
N PHE A 54 5.28 14.97 -14.23
CA PHE A 54 5.38 13.80 -13.34
C PHE A 54 4.21 13.74 -12.36
N GLN A 55 3.87 14.87 -11.70
CA GLN A 55 2.73 14.97 -10.78
C GLN A 55 1.40 14.70 -11.50
N THR A 56 1.22 15.22 -12.72
CA THR A 56 0.03 14.96 -13.54
C THR A 56 -0.09 13.48 -13.87
N ARG A 57 1.00 12.83 -14.26
CA ARG A 57 1.04 11.41 -14.61
C ARG A 57 0.73 10.52 -13.39
N GLU A 58 1.30 10.85 -12.23
CA GLU A 58 1.00 10.15 -10.97
C GLU A 58 -0.45 10.34 -10.54
N SER A 59 -0.98 11.55 -10.67
CA SER A 59 -2.39 11.86 -10.38
C SER A 59 -3.35 11.07 -11.26
N LEU A 60 -3.08 11.00 -12.58
CA LEU A 60 -3.87 10.19 -13.52
C LEU A 60 -3.79 8.69 -13.19
N TYR A 61 -2.60 8.20 -12.87
CA TYR A 61 -2.42 6.80 -12.45
C TYR A 61 -3.24 6.49 -11.19
N LYS A 62 -3.16 7.34 -10.17
CA LYS A 62 -3.97 7.19 -8.94
C LYS A 62 -5.47 7.21 -9.24
N LYS A 63 -5.92 8.15 -10.08
CA LYS A 63 -7.34 8.26 -10.47
C LYS A 63 -7.83 6.99 -11.18
N ASN A 64 -7.06 6.49 -12.14
CA ASN A 64 -7.40 5.26 -12.87
C ASN A 64 -7.41 4.04 -11.94
N LEU A 65 -6.44 3.94 -11.04
CA LEU A 65 -6.36 2.85 -10.06
C LEU A 65 -7.57 2.85 -9.12
N LYS A 66 -7.96 4.02 -8.59
CA LYS A 66 -9.17 4.16 -7.75
C LYS A 66 -10.43 3.77 -8.53
N LYS A 67 -10.56 4.20 -9.80
CA LYS A 67 -11.68 3.81 -10.66
C LYS A 67 -11.77 2.29 -10.83
N ARG A 68 -10.63 1.63 -11.06
CA ARG A 68 -10.56 0.16 -11.18
C ARG A 68 -11.00 -0.54 -9.90
N ILE A 69 -10.51 -0.07 -8.73
CA ILE A 69 -10.91 -0.62 -7.43
C ILE A 69 -12.41 -0.41 -7.20
N ALA A 70 -12.95 0.79 -7.48
CA ALA A 70 -14.38 1.06 -7.37
C ALA A 70 -15.24 0.14 -8.24
N GLN A 71 -14.81 -0.12 -9.48
CA GLN A 71 -15.47 -1.06 -10.38
C GLN A 71 -15.42 -2.50 -9.85
N GLN A 72 -14.34 -2.90 -9.18
CA GLN A 72 -14.31 -4.21 -8.52
C GLN A 72 -15.27 -4.25 -7.34
N ILE A 73 -15.30 -3.22 -6.50
CA ILE A 73 -16.20 -3.15 -5.34
C ILE A 73 -17.66 -3.24 -5.78
N SER A 74 -18.03 -2.57 -6.87
CA SER A 74 -19.42 -2.56 -7.38
C SER A 74 -19.96 -3.94 -7.80
N GLN A 75 -19.09 -4.93 -7.99
CA GLN A 75 -19.48 -6.31 -8.29
C GLN A 75 -19.92 -7.10 -7.05
N TYR A 76 -19.76 -6.53 -5.85
CA TYR A 76 -20.03 -7.22 -4.59
C TYR A 76 -21.12 -6.53 -3.77
N LYS A 77 -21.85 -7.33 -2.98
CA LYS A 77 -22.79 -6.82 -1.97
C LYS A 77 -22.03 -6.49 -0.69
N THR A 78 -21.63 -5.25 -0.53
CA THR A 78 -20.76 -4.83 0.58
C THR A 78 -21.49 -4.76 1.93
N GLY A 79 -22.81 -4.50 1.91
CA GLY A 79 -23.57 -4.19 3.12
C GLY A 79 -23.26 -2.83 3.74
N LEU A 80 -22.47 -2.00 3.06
CA LEU A 80 -22.09 -0.65 3.49
C LEU A 80 -23.02 0.41 2.93
N LYS A 81 -23.09 1.56 3.59
CA LYS A 81 -23.72 2.77 3.07
C LYS A 81 -22.85 3.37 1.95
N ALA A 82 -23.47 4.13 1.04
CA ALA A 82 -22.83 4.69 -0.14
C ALA A 82 -21.57 5.50 0.19
N ASN A 83 -21.59 6.36 1.20
CA ASN A 83 -20.45 7.16 1.61
C ASN A 83 -19.21 6.33 1.99
N TYR A 84 -19.38 5.16 2.59
CA TYR A 84 -18.28 4.24 2.85
C TYR A 84 -17.76 3.58 1.57
N ILE A 85 -18.68 3.15 0.69
CA ILE A 85 -18.32 2.51 -0.59
C ILE A 85 -17.48 3.44 -1.44
N ASP A 86 -17.88 4.73 -1.52
CA ASP A 86 -17.18 5.75 -2.30
C ASP A 86 -15.76 6.04 -1.77
N ASN A 87 -15.54 5.89 -0.47
CA ASN A 87 -14.25 6.13 0.18
C ASN A 87 -13.31 4.91 0.18
N LEU A 88 -13.85 3.68 0.01
CA LEU A 88 -13.03 2.46 0.05
C LEU A 88 -11.85 2.47 -0.94
N PRO A 89 -11.99 2.91 -2.20
CA PRO A 89 -10.86 2.93 -3.13
C PRO A 89 -9.70 3.81 -2.67
N GLU A 90 -10.00 4.98 -2.10
CA GLU A 90 -8.96 5.87 -1.54
C GLU A 90 -8.26 5.24 -0.36
N LEU A 91 -9.03 4.67 0.58
CA LEU A 91 -8.52 4.00 1.76
C LEU A 91 -7.61 2.83 1.39
N ILE A 92 -8.02 1.99 0.43
CA ILE A 92 -7.21 0.85 -0.03
C ILE A 92 -5.90 1.34 -0.66
N VAL A 93 -5.95 2.39 -1.49
CA VAL A 93 -4.75 2.98 -2.10
C VAL A 93 -3.83 3.56 -1.02
N HIS A 94 -4.38 4.28 -0.05
CA HIS A 94 -3.63 4.89 1.04
C HIS A 94 -2.92 3.83 1.89
N GLU A 95 -3.64 2.85 2.42
CA GLU A 95 -3.07 1.82 3.30
C GLU A 95 -2.10 0.89 2.56
N SER A 96 -2.33 0.61 1.29
CA SER A 96 -1.38 -0.17 0.50
C SER A 96 -0.05 0.56 0.33
N LYS A 97 -0.09 1.85 -0.02
CA LYS A 97 1.11 2.66 -0.23
C LYS A 97 1.93 2.84 1.03
N LYS A 98 1.27 2.95 2.18
CA LYS A 98 1.91 3.07 3.49
C LYS A 98 2.91 1.94 3.76
N TYR A 99 2.62 0.75 3.25
CA TYR A 99 3.45 -0.45 3.42
C TYR A 99 4.16 -0.90 2.13
N GLY A 100 4.10 -0.11 1.06
CA GLY A 100 4.75 -0.41 -0.22
C GLY A 100 4.09 -1.53 -1.01
N TYR A 101 2.81 -1.82 -0.77
CA TYR A 101 2.04 -2.80 -1.54
C TYR A 101 1.39 -2.17 -2.77
N ASP A 102 1.19 -2.99 -3.81
CA ASP A 102 0.28 -2.67 -4.89
C ASP A 102 -1.17 -2.65 -4.34
N PRO A 103 -1.95 -1.57 -4.55
CA PRO A 103 -3.34 -1.51 -4.09
C PRO A 103 -4.23 -2.63 -4.63
N LEU A 104 -3.96 -3.16 -5.82
CA LEU A 104 -4.68 -4.31 -6.35
C LEU A 104 -4.36 -5.61 -5.59
N LEU A 105 -3.18 -5.73 -4.99
CA LEU A 105 -2.87 -6.85 -4.10
C LEU A 105 -3.73 -6.78 -2.83
N LEU A 106 -3.82 -5.63 -2.18
CA LEU A 106 -4.67 -5.47 -1.00
C LEU A 106 -6.15 -5.70 -1.35
N THR A 107 -6.60 -5.21 -2.51
CA THR A 107 -7.92 -5.49 -3.07
C THR A 107 -8.15 -7.00 -3.22
N ALA A 108 -7.17 -7.74 -3.75
CA ALA A 108 -7.25 -9.20 -3.90
C ALA A 108 -7.35 -9.92 -2.55
N VAL A 109 -6.66 -9.43 -1.52
CA VAL A 109 -6.79 -9.96 -0.14
C VAL A 109 -8.21 -9.75 0.36
N ILE A 110 -8.77 -8.53 0.27
CA ILE A 110 -10.14 -8.23 0.72
C ILE A 110 -11.17 -9.10 -0.03
N ILE A 111 -11.02 -9.27 -1.34
CA ILE A 111 -11.88 -10.16 -2.12
C ILE A 111 -11.79 -11.61 -1.61
N THR A 112 -10.59 -12.09 -1.31
CA THR A 112 -10.36 -13.46 -0.85
C THR A 112 -10.92 -13.70 0.54
N GLU A 113 -10.84 -12.70 1.43
CA GLU A 113 -11.31 -12.80 2.82
C GLU A 113 -12.83 -12.69 2.96
N SER A 114 -13.44 -11.72 2.29
CA SER A 114 -14.85 -11.39 2.54
C SER A 114 -15.70 -11.20 1.28
N SER A 115 -15.09 -11.17 0.08
CA SER A 115 -15.75 -10.66 -1.13
C SER A 115 -16.37 -9.28 -0.90
N PHE A 116 -15.64 -8.39 -0.22
CA PHE A 116 -16.09 -7.07 0.21
C PHE A 116 -17.33 -7.04 1.11
N ASN A 117 -17.78 -8.17 1.66
CA ASN A 117 -18.88 -8.19 2.63
C ASN A 117 -18.39 -7.67 3.99
N ASN A 118 -18.82 -6.47 4.37
CA ASN A 118 -18.42 -5.84 5.64
C ASN A 118 -18.91 -6.62 6.88
N TRP A 119 -20.00 -7.34 6.74
CA TRP A 119 -20.59 -8.11 7.83
C TRP A 119 -20.16 -9.58 7.87
N ALA A 120 -19.16 -9.92 7.04
CA ALA A 120 -18.64 -11.27 6.98
C ALA A 120 -18.12 -11.73 8.36
N ARG A 121 -18.50 -12.93 8.74
CA ARG A 121 -18.03 -13.60 9.95
C ARG A 121 -17.67 -15.04 9.63
N SER A 122 -16.44 -15.43 9.96
CA SER A 122 -16.00 -16.80 9.76
C SER A 122 -16.38 -17.71 10.94
N ASN A 123 -16.40 -19.03 10.70
CA ASN A 123 -16.60 -20.02 11.76
C ASN A 123 -15.49 -20.00 12.84
N ARG A 124 -14.37 -19.30 12.57
CA ARG A 124 -13.27 -19.13 13.52
C ARG A 124 -13.28 -17.77 14.21
N GLY A 125 -14.39 -17.03 14.10
CA GLY A 125 -14.59 -15.73 14.72
C GLY A 125 -13.74 -14.60 14.14
N ALA A 126 -13.42 -14.63 12.84
CA ALA A 126 -12.87 -13.49 12.14
C ALA A 126 -14.01 -12.61 11.58
N HIS A 127 -13.80 -11.28 11.49
CA HIS A 127 -14.85 -10.30 11.21
C HIS A 127 -14.39 -9.27 10.17
N GLY A 128 -15.35 -8.79 9.37
CA GLY A 128 -15.21 -7.62 8.50
C GLY A 128 -14.49 -7.91 7.17
N LEU A 129 -14.14 -6.84 6.48
CA LEU A 129 -13.58 -6.88 5.11
C LEU A 129 -12.31 -7.71 4.98
N MET A 130 -11.41 -7.61 5.97
CA MET A 130 -10.12 -8.32 5.99
C MET A 130 -10.08 -9.45 7.02
N GLN A 131 -11.23 -9.88 7.55
CA GLN A 131 -11.37 -11.04 8.42
C GLN A 131 -10.40 -11.06 9.61
N ILE A 132 -10.39 -9.98 10.38
CA ILE A 132 -9.55 -9.86 11.57
C ILE A 132 -10.28 -10.51 12.77
N ARG A 133 -9.54 -11.29 13.58
CA ARG A 133 -10.06 -11.87 14.83
C ARG A 133 -10.01 -10.83 15.95
N PRO A 134 -11.00 -10.76 16.88
CA PRO A 134 -11.05 -9.74 17.92
C PRO A 134 -9.80 -9.62 18.79
N ALA A 135 -9.19 -10.75 19.18
CA ALA A 135 -7.95 -10.73 19.95
C ALA A 135 -6.81 -10.07 19.16
N THR A 136 -6.64 -10.45 17.87
CA THR A 136 -5.66 -9.85 16.98
C THR A 136 -5.97 -8.36 16.74
N GLY A 137 -7.24 -8.02 16.51
CA GLY A 137 -7.66 -6.63 16.30
C GLY A 137 -7.32 -5.72 17.47
N ARG A 138 -7.54 -6.18 18.71
CA ARG A 138 -7.18 -5.44 19.93
C ARG A 138 -5.67 -5.17 20.03
N GLU A 139 -4.84 -6.18 19.76
CA GLU A 139 -3.39 -6.02 19.77
C GLU A 139 -2.91 -5.03 18.70
N LEU A 140 -3.37 -5.21 17.46
CA LEU A 140 -3.00 -4.35 16.35
C LEU A 140 -3.48 -2.91 16.54
N ALA A 141 -4.71 -2.70 17.06
CA ALA A 141 -5.27 -1.37 17.31
C ALA A 141 -4.40 -0.56 18.31
N ALA A 142 -3.89 -1.22 19.34
CA ALA A 142 -2.96 -0.60 20.28
C ALA A 142 -1.65 -0.19 19.60
N GLU A 143 -1.11 -1.04 18.70
CA GLU A 143 0.14 -0.77 17.99
C GLU A 143 0.01 0.40 16.98
N VAL A 144 -1.11 0.49 16.27
CA VAL A 144 -1.36 1.56 15.28
C VAL A 144 -2.11 2.76 15.87
N ARG A 145 -2.40 2.75 17.16
CA ARG A 145 -3.09 3.82 17.91
C ARG A 145 -4.48 4.14 17.37
N VAL A 146 -5.22 3.13 16.94
CA VAL A 146 -6.62 3.25 16.53
C VAL A 146 -7.52 2.97 17.74
N GLN A 147 -8.60 3.76 17.88
CA GLN A 147 -9.55 3.58 18.96
C GLN A 147 -10.24 2.22 18.84
N TRP A 148 -10.14 1.39 19.89
CA TRP A 148 -10.70 0.07 19.95
C TRP A 148 -11.89 -0.01 20.91
N GLN A 149 -13.06 -0.35 20.37
CA GLN A 149 -14.33 -0.51 21.13
C GLN A 149 -14.81 -1.98 21.15
N GLY A 150 -13.89 -2.92 21.05
CA GLY A 150 -14.22 -4.34 20.99
C GLY A 150 -14.53 -4.83 19.57
N THR A 151 -15.21 -5.97 19.48
CA THR A 151 -15.57 -6.58 18.19
C THR A 151 -16.33 -5.65 17.22
N PRO A 152 -17.22 -4.74 17.67
CA PRO A 152 -17.87 -3.78 16.78
C PRO A 152 -16.92 -2.95 15.93
N SER A 153 -15.71 -2.62 16.43
CA SER A 153 -14.69 -1.90 15.65
C SER A 153 -14.27 -2.64 14.38
N LEU A 154 -14.41 -3.97 14.33
CA LEU A 154 -14.08 -4.75 13.14
C LEU A 154 -15.12 -4.66 12.03
N TYR A 155 -16.26 -4.06 12.27
CA TYR A 155 -17.27 -3.75 11.27
C TYR A 155 -17.20 -2.30 10.80
N ASP A 156 -16.31 -1.49 11.39
CA ASP A 156 -15.90 -0.23 10.79
C ASP A 156 -14.92 -0.54 9.64
N PRO A 157 -15.27 -0.19 8.39
CA PRO A 157 -14.47 -0.57 7.22
C PRO A 157 -13.07 0.08 7.24
N GLU A 158 -12.96 1.29 7.78
CA GLU A 158 -11.68 1.99 7.89
C GLU A 158 -10.76 1.30 8.89
N ILE A 159 -11.25 1.05 10.10
CA ILE A 159 -10.50 0.33 11.15
C ILE A 159 -10.08 -1.05 10.64
N ASN A 160 -11.01 -1.77 10.02
CA ASN A 160 -10.74 -3.14 9.56
C ASN A 160 -9.65 -3.20 8.50
N ILE A 161 -9.66 -2.28 7.51
CA ILE A 161 -8.65 -2.21 6.46
C ILE A 161 -7.29 -1.74 7.02
N ILE A 162 -7.26 -0.73 7.91
CA ILE A 162 -6.03 -0.29 8.58
C ILE A 162 -5.37 -1.46 9.32
N LEU A 163 -6.14 -2.16 10.14
CA LEU A 163 -5.62 -3.29 10.93
C LEU A 163 -5.17 -4.45 10.04
N GLY A 164 -5.92 -4.76 8.99
CA GLY A 164 -5.62 -5.86 8.08
C GLY A 164 -4.36 -5.60 7.25
N ALA A 165 -4.21 -4.39 6.71
CA ALA A 165 -3.03 -3.98 5.95
C ALA A 165 -1.77 -3.97 6.84
N TYR A 166 -1.89 -3.42 8.04
CA TYR A 166 -0.82 -3.44 9.03
C TYR A 166 -0.43 -4.87 9.43
N TYR A 167 -1.42 -5.74 9.67
CA TYR A 167 -1.15 -7.13 10.01
C TYR A 167 -0.42 -7.88 8.91
N LEU A 168 -0.83 -7.70 7.66
CA LEU A 168 -0.13 -8.29 6.52
C LEU A 168 1.32 -7.82 6.46
N ASN A 169 1.57 -6.52 6.67
CA ASN A 169 2.93 -5.97 6.70
C ASN A 169 3.76 -6.55 7.86
N LYS A 170 3.20 -6.65 9.05
CA LYS A 170 3.85 -7.26 10.21
C LYS A 170 4.26 -8.71 9.93
N LEU A 171 3.41 -9.46 9.24
CA LEU A 171 3.71 -10.82 8.82
C LEU A 171 4.76 -10.87 7.72
N PHE A 172 4.72 -9.95 6.75
CA PHE A 172 5.74 -9.85 5.71
C PHE A 172 7.12 -9.55 6.31
N LEU A 173 7.23 -8.59 7.21
CA LEU A 173 8.48 -8.29 7.92
C LEU A 173 9.00 -9.50 8.72
N ARG A 174 8.09 -10.32 9.26
CA ARG A 174 8.45 -11.50 10.05
C ARG A 174 8.95 -12.67 9.21
N PHE A 175 8.37 -12.90 8.04
CA PHE A 175 8.65 -14.09 7.23
C PHE A 175 9.53 -13.81 6.00
N GLY A 176 9.71 -12.54 5.61
CA GLY A 176 10.56 -12.10 4.49
C GLY A 176 10.05 -12.50 3.10
N ASP A 177 8.92 -13.19 3.02
CA ASP A 177 8.32 -13.70 1.79
C ASP A 177 6.81 -13.43 1.79
N LEU A 178 6.29 -12.82 0.73
CA LEU A 178 4.89 -12.43 0.65
C LEU A 178 3.94 -13.64 0.64
N GLY A 179 4.33 -14.73 -0.01
CA GLY A 179 3.54 -15.96 -0.01
C GLY A 179 3.43 -16.56 1.39
N LEU A 180 4.53 -16.59 2.15
CA LEU A 180 4.53 -17.03 3.55
C LEU A 180 3.77 -16.06 4.45
N ALA A 181 3.86 -14.74 4.21
CA ALA A 181 3.09 -13.75 4.95
C ALA A 181 1.58 -13.97 4.76
N LEU A 182 1.13 -14.19 3.53
CA LEU A 182 -0.25 -14.52 3.20
C LEU A 182 -0.69 -15.84 3.88
N GLU A 183 0.13 -16.90 3.83
CA GLU A 183 -0.19 -18.13 4.53
C GLU A 183 -0.23 -17.94 6.06
N ALA A 184 0.66 -17.10 6.62
CA ALA A 184 0.62 -16.74 8.04
C ALA A 184 -0.63 -15.94 8.40
N TYR A 185 -1.09 -15.08 7.50
CA TYR A 185 -2.34 -14.32 7.66
C TYR A 185 -3.54 -15.26 7.84
N ASN A 186 -3.65 -16.27 6.98
CA ASN A 186 -4.75 -17.24 7.01
C ASN A 186 -4.63 -18.28 8.16
N HIS A 187 -3.45 -18.85 8.34
CA HIS A 187 -3.25 -19.94 9.31
C HIS A 187 -2.94 -19.47 10.73
N GLY A 188 -2.48 -18.23 10.88
CA GLY A 188 -1.82 -17.69 12.06
C GLY A 188 -0.30 -17.99 12.06
N PRO A 189 0.52 -17.02 12.53
CA PRO A 189 1.98 -17.10 12.43
C PRO A 189 2.60 -18.26 13.21
N SER A 190 2.05 -18.63 14.36
CA SER A 190 2.55 -19.76 15.15
C SER A 190 2.30 -21.10 14.47
N ARG A 191 1.12 -21.27 13.85
CA ARG A 191 0.80 -22.51 13.11
C ARG A 191 1.67 -22.61 11.86
N LEU A 192 1.87 -21.52 11.12
CA LEU A 192 2.77 -21.53 9.97
C LEU A 192 4.20 -21.93 10.37
N LYS A 193 4.73 -21.36 11.47
CA LYS A 193 6.05 -21.79 11.99
C LYS A 193 6.10 -23.28 12.26
N GLY A 194 5.04 -23.86 12.83
CA GLY A 194 4.94 -25.31 13.05
C GLY A 194 4.98 -26.12 11.75
N TYR A 195 4.31 -25.66 10.72
CA TYR A 195 4.38 -26.29 9.38
C TYR A 195 5.78 -26.24 8.79
N LEU A 196 6.42 -25.06 8.82
CA LEU A 196 7.75 -24.86 8.28
C LEU A 196 8.81 -25.71 8.99
N LYS A 197 8.71 -25.87 10.33
CA LYS A 197 9.59 -26.76 11.10
C LYS A 197 9.49 -28.23 10.66
N LYS A 198 8.31 -28.64 10.16
CA LYS A 198 8.06 -30.00 9.63
C LYS A 198 8.36 -30.12 8.13
N GLY A 199 9.01 -29.13 7.51
CA GLY A 199 9.29 -29.11 6.08
C GLY A 199 8.07 -28.83 5.19
N HIS A 200 6.90 -28.56 5.77
CA HIS A 200 5.66 -28.27 5.02
C HIS A 200 5.52 -26.78 4.75
N ARG A 201 5.39 -26.41 3.47
CA ARG A 201 5.14 -25.04 3.01
C ARG A 201 3.73 -24.94 2.39
N PRO A 202 2.69 -24.51 3.14
CA PRO A 202 1.36 -24.33 2.59
C PRO A 202 1.39 -23.23 1.52
N LYS A 203 0.57 -23.39 0.47
CA LYS A 203 0.50 -22.45 -0.67
C LYS A 203 -0.93 -22.23 -1.15
N ARG A 204 -1.93 -22.74 -0.43
CA ARG A 204 -3.33 -22.71 -0.91
C ARG A 204 -3.88 -21.30 -0.90
N TYR A 205 -3.75 -20.61 0.22
CA TYR A 205 -4.29 -19.28 0.39
C TYR A 205 -3.53 -18.25 -0.45
N SER A 206 -2.21 -18.26 -0.42
CA SER A 206 -1.38 -17.37 -1.23
C SER A 206 -1.65 -17.51 -2.72
N ARG A 207 -1.85 -18.75 -3.22
CA ARG A 207 -2.25 -18.99 -4.61
C ARG A 207 -3.62 -18.38 -4.94
N GLN A 208 -4.58 -18.45 -4.02
CA GLN A 208 -5.91 -17.83 -4.22
C GLN A 208 -5.78 -16.31 -4.35
N VAL A 209 -5.05 -15.68 -3.45
CA VAL A 209 -4.79 -14.22 -3.49
C VAL A 209 -4.07 -13.83 -4.78
N PHE A 210 -2.98 -14.51 -5.14
CA PHE A 210 -2.23 -14.20 -6.36
C PHE A 210 -3.05 -14.42 -7.63
N LYS A 211 -3.92 -15.44 -7.68
CA LYS A 211 -4.84 -15.64 -8.80
C LYS A 211 -5.80 -14.46 -8.95
N LYS A 212 -6.38 -13.97 -7.84
CA LYS A 212 -7.23 -12.78 -7.85
C LYS A 212 -6.44 -11.53 -8.27
N TYR A 213 -5.26 -11.35 -7.71
CA TYR A 213 -4.39 -10.23 -8.05
C TYR A 213 -4.02 -10.21 -9.54
N SER A 214 -3.62 -11.36 -10.11
CA SER A 214 -3.33 -11.47 -11.55
C SER A 214 -4.55 -11.17 -12.41
N SER A 215 -5.74 -11.63 -12.00
CA SER A 215 -7.00 -11.30 -12.68
C SER A 215 -7.29 -9.79 -12.66
N LEU A 216 -7.04 -9.13 -11.52
CA LEU A 216 -7.19 -7.68 -11.40
C LEU A 216 -6.19 -6.92 -12.26
N LEU A 217 -4.95 -7.41 -12.40
CA LEU A 217 -3.94 -6.80 -13.27
C LEU A 217 -4.31 -6.91 -14.75
N SER A 218 -4.86 -8.04 -15.18
CA SER A 218 -5.23 -8.31 -16.59
C SER A 218 -6.55 -7.68 -17.02
N SER A 219 -7.42 -7.27 -16.07
CA SER A 219 -8.66 -6.54 -16.37
C SER A 219 -8.31 -5.15 -16.90
N GLN A 220 -8.12 -5.02 -18.20
CA GLN A 220 -8.03 -3.72 -18.87
C GLN A 220 -9.42 -3.08 -18.87
N ILE A 221 -9.48 -1.79 -18.57
CA ILE A 221 -10.68 -0.97 -18.69
C ILE A 221 -10.85 -0.58 -20.16
#